data_ecb609606d6239d5055d09c0e473d016
#
_entry.id   ecb609606d6239d5055d09c0e473d016
#
_cell.length_a   1.000
_cell.length_b   1.000
_cell.length_c   1.000
_cell.angle_alpha   90.00
_cell.angle_beta   90.00
_cell.angle_gamma   90.00
#
_symmetry.space_group_name_H-M   'P 1'
#
loop_
_entity.id
_entity.type
_entity.pdbx_description
1 polymer ?
#
loop_
_entity_poly.entity_id
_entity_poly.type
_entity_poly.pdbx_seq_one_letter_code
_entity_poly.pdbx_strand_id
1 'polypeptide(L)'
;MTGLELARRLKNMQPNINIIFVTGYDEYAGYAMRMHASGYLMKPVTEEKLLLELAELRHPITLEQPQAVLRVQCFGNFDVFTAHGELVHFERAKAKELFAYLVSKRGGSCNIRSLAGILFEDMPYDIKQSTYMRTILSSLTKSLRAFGAEAVLKKNYNEVAIDTQLLDCD
;
A
#
# COMPACT_ATOMS: atom_id res chain seq x y z
N MET A 1 15.47 -7.21 -29.60
CA MET A 1 15.87 -7.78 -28.31
C MET A 1 14.99 -8.99 -28.06
N THR A 2 15.58 -10.16 -27.90
CA THR A 2 14.86 -11.42 -27.61
C THR A 2 14.53 -11.53 -26.10
N GLY A 3 13.58 -12.40 -25.75
CA GLY A 3 13.27 -12.65 -24.32
C GLY A 3 14.47 -13.20 -23.53
N LEU A 4 15.35 -13.97 -24.18
CA LEU A 4 16.60 -14.48 -23.56
C LEU A 4 17.59 -13.36 -23.29
N GLU A 5 17.75 -12.40 -24.21
CA GLU A 5 18.62 -11.23 -24.00
C GLU A 5 18.10 -10.34 -22.86
N LEU A 6 16.77 -10.13 -22.82
CA LEU A 6 16.13 -9.39 -21.74
C LEU A 6 16.37 -10.06 -20.39
N ALA A 7 16.10 -11.35 -20.29
CA ALA A 7 16.31 -12.13 -19.07
C ALA A 7 17.76 -12.05 -18.57
N ARG A 8 18.75 -12.14 -19.49
CA ARG A 8 20.16 -12.00 -19.14
C ARG A 8 20.49 -10.63 -18.58
N ARG A 9 19.95 -9.56 -19.18
CA ARG A 9 20.13 -8.19 -18.66
C ARG A 9 19.52 -8.02 -17.29
N LEU A 10 18.30 -8.51 -17.08
CA LEU A 10 17.62 -8.46 -15.79
C LEU A 10 18.41 -9.20 -14.70
N LYS A 11 18.91 -10.40 -14.98
CA LYS A 11 19.77 -11.15 -14.05
C LYS A 11 21.07 -10.44 -13.72
N ASN A 12 21.68 -9.73 -14.67
CA ASN A 12 22.88 -8.95 -14.41
C ASN A 12 22.61 -7.72 -13.51
N MET A 13 21.42 -7.11 -13.62
CA MET A 13 21.01 -5.97 -12.78
C MET A 13 20.54 -6.42 -11.39
N GLN A 14 19.84 -7.55 -11.33
CA GLN A 14 19.27 -8.10 -10.12
C GLN A 14 19.44 -9.64 -10.12
N PRO A 15 20.54 -10.17 -9.54
CA PRO A 15 20.85 -11.59 -9.60
C PRO A 15 19.77 -12.52 -9.04
N ASN A 16 19.03 -12.05 -8.03
CA ASN A 16 17.98 -12.80 -7.35
C ASN A 16 16.59 -12.64 -7.98
N ILE A 17 16.48 -11.97 -9.14
CA ILE A 17 15.19 -11.85 -9.83
C ILE A 17 14.66 -13.22 -10.24
N ASN A 18 13.37 -13.47 -9.95
CA ASN A 18 12.69 -14.64 -10.50
C ASN A 18 12.25 -14.36 -11.93
N ILE A 19 12.54 -15.29 -12.82
CA ILE A 19 12.15 -15.22 -14.23
C ILE A 19 11.48 -16.53 -14.60
N ILE A 20 10.25 -16.44 -15.08
CA ILE A 20 9.51 -17.58 -15.66
C ILE A 20 9.35 -17.30 -17.15
N PHE A 21 9.87 -18.20 -17.98
CA PHE A 21 9.64 -18.13 -19.42
C PHE A 21 8.30 -18.74 -19.78
N VAL A 22 7.53 -18.06 -20.63
CA VAL A 22 6.27 -18.54 -21.18
C VAL A 22 6.38 -18.54 -22.70
N THR A 23 6.40 -19.71 -23.32
CA THR A 23 6.68 -19.84 -24.76
C THR A 23 5.93 -21.02 -25.39
N GLY A 24 5.78 -20.99 -26.71
CA GLY A 24 5.30 -22.13 -27.49
C GLY A 24 6.42 -23.04 -28.02
N TYR A 25 7.68 -22.76 -27.67
CA TYR A 25 8.84 -23.48 -28.19
C TYR A 25 9.55 -24.20 -27.05
N ASP A 26 9.83 -25.49 -27.19
CA ASP A 26 10.49 -26.32 -26.21
C ASP A 26 12.05 -26.25 -26.29
N GLU A 27 12.57 -25.90 -27.45
CA GLU A 27 14.00 -25.82 -27.74
C GLU A 27 14.79 -24.86 -26.84
N TYR A 28 14.11 -23.86 -26.24
CA TYR A 28 14.71 -22.86 -25.36
C TYR A 28 14.79 -23.28 -23.88
N ALA A 29 14.23 -24.42 -23.50
CA ALA A 29 14.22 -24.89 -22.11
C ALA A 29 15.63 -25.05 -21.56
N GLY A 30 16.57 -25.63 -22.36
CA GLY A 30 17.96 -25.77 -21.97
C GLY A 30 18.70 -24.44 -21.76
N TYR A 31 18.32 -23.38 -22.47
CA TYR A 31 18.87 -22.03 -22.26
C TYR A 31 18.31 -21.40 -20.99
N ALA A 32 17.02 -21.54 -20.73
CA ALA A 32 16.39 -21.06 -19.51
C ALA A 32 17.02 -21.70 -18.25
N MET A 33 17.30 -23.01 -18.30
CA MET A 33 17.98 -23.72 -17.22
C MET A 33 19.41 -23.21 -16.97
N ARG A 34 20.21 -23.01 -18.03
CA ARG A 34 21.57 -22.46 -17.91
C ARG A 34 21.60 -21.04 -17.37
N MET A 35 20.56 -20.27 -17.63
CA MET A 35 20.38 -18.91 -17.08
C MET A 35 19.83 -18.88 -15.66
N HIS A 36 19.61 -20.07 -15.07
CA HIS A 36 18.98 -20.18 -13.76
C HIS A 36 17.62 -19.46 -13.69
N ALA A 37 16.80 -19.61 -14.74
CA ALA A 37 15.40 -19.18 -14.68
C ALA A 37 14.68 -19.90 -13.52
N SER A 38 13.68 -19.25 -12.96
CA SER A 38 12.89 -19.80 -11.86
C SER A 38 11.82 -20.76 -12.36
N GLY A 39 11.41 -20.63 -13.65
CA GLY A 39 10.44 -21.53 -14.24
C GLY A 39 10.41 -21.44 -15.77
N TYR A 40 9.73 -22.43 -16.39
CA TYR A 40 9.54 -22.53 -17.83
C TYR A 40 8.18 -23.16 -18.17
N LEU A 41 7.30 -22.37 -18.73
CA LEU A 41 5.95 -22.79 -19.05
C LEU A 41 5.72 -22.85 -20.56
N MET A 42 5.23 -23.99 -21.01
CA MET A 42 4.77 -24.17 -22.40
C MET A 42 3.35 -23.64 -22.57
N LYS A 43 3.12 -22.92 -23.66
CA LYS A 43 1.77 -22.53 -24.08
C LYS A 43 1.02 -23.76 -24.62
N PRO A 44 -0.28 -23.93 -24.30
CA PRO A 44 -1.15 -23.07 -23.50
C PRO A 44 -0.86 -23.18 -21.99
N VAL A 45 -0.83 -22.01 -21.32
CA VAL A 45 -0.62 -21.93 -19.88
C VAL A 45 -1.97 -22.12 -19.18
N THR A 46 -2.03 -23.04 -18.22
CA THR A 46 -3.17 -23.21 -17.32
C THR A 46 -2.86 -22.59 -15.97
N GLU A 47 -3.89 -22.23 -15.23
CA GLU A 47 -3.74 -21.68 -13.88
C GLU A 47 -2.97 -22.62 -12.96
N GLU A 48 -3.29 -23.92 -13.00
CA GLU A 48 -2.64 -24.96 -12.21
C GLU A 48 -1.12 -25.01 -12.45
N LYS A 49 -0.69 -24.98 -13.73
CA LYS A 49 0.74 -24.98 -14.09
C LYS A 49 1.44 -23.72 -13.63
N LEU A 50 0.78 -22.56 -13.75
CA LEU A 50 1.33 -21.31 -13.28
C LEU A 50 1.49 -21.30 -11.75
N LEU A 51 0.52 -21.78 -11.02
CA LEU A 51 0.56 -21.87 -9.55
C LEU A 51 1.67 -22.80 -9.07
N LEU A 52 1.91 -23.94 -9.75
CA LEU A 52 3.02 -24.83 -9.44
C LEU A 52 4.38 -24.14 -9.60
N GLU A 53 4.61 -23.46 -10.72
CA GLU A 53 5.86 -22.73 -10.96
C GLU A 53 6.06 -21.58 -9.95
N LEU A 54 4.98 -20.90 -9.55
CA LEU A 54 5.04 -19.85 -8.54
C LEU A 54 5.34 -20.40 -7.14
N ALA A 55 4.92 -21.62 -6.83
CA ALA A 55 5.22 -22.27 -5.56
C ALA A 55 6.69 -22.74 -5.46
N GLU A 56 7.35 -23.03 -6.61
CA GLU A 56 8.71 -23.54 -6.70
C GLU A 56 9.75 -22.47 -7.10
N LEU A 57 9.45 -21.19 -6.91
CA LEU A 57 10.38 -20.11 -7.25
C LEU A 57 11.72 -20.27 -6.53
N ARG A 58 12.84 -20.11 -7.26
CA ARG A 58 14.21 -20.20 -6.72
C ARG A 58 14.48 -19.21 -5.58
N HIS A 59 13.93 -18.04 -5.70
CA HIS A 59 13.96 -17.02 -4.67
C HIS A 59 12.52 -16.87 -4.19
N PRO A 60 12.16 -17.48 -3.05
CA PRO A 60 10.82 -17.32 -2.51
C PRO A 60 10.49 -15.84 -2.49
N ILE A 61 9.43 -15.48 -3.16
CA ILE A 61 8.84 -14.17 -2.94
C ILE A 61 8.30 -14.27 -1.52
N THR A 62 9.09 -13.83 -0.54
CA THR A 62 8.48 -13.33 0.66
C THR A 62 7.64 -12.17 0.14
N LEU A 63 6.37 -12.44 -0.13
CA LEU A 63 5.39 -11.39 -0.05
C LEU A 63 5.55 -10.92 1.40
N GLU A 64 6.49 -10.00 1.64
CA GLU A 64 6.25 -8.99 2.63
C GLU A 64 4.93 -8.42 2.15
N GLN A 65 3.84 -9.00 2.66
CA GLN A 65 2.57 -8.32 2.63
C GLN A 65 2.97 -6.96 3.17
N PRO A 66 2.82 -5.88 2.41
CA PRO A 66 2.98 -4.57 2.98
C PRO A 66 2.19 -4.70 4.27
N GLN A 67 2.81 -4.40 5.41
CA GLN A 67 2.14 -4.47 6.70
C GLN A 67 1.08 -3.37 6.72
N ALA A 68 0.25 -3.35 5.68
CA ALA A 68 -0.88 -2.47 5.58
C ALA A 68 -1.80 -2.85 6.73
N VAL A 69 -1.70 -2.05 7.77
CA VAL A 69 -2.56 -2.18 8.96
C VAL A 69 -4.00 -1.82 8.58
N LEU A 70 -4.15 -0.95 7.58
CA LEU A 70 -5.44 -0.49 7.08
C LEU A 70 -5.52 -0.55 5.55
N ARG A 71 -6.67 -0.97 5.05
CA ARG A 71 -7.08 -0.83 3.66
C ARG A 71 -8.05 0.34 3.53
N VAL A 72 -7.77 1.26 2.62
CA VAL A 72 -8.57 2.47 2.39
C VAL A 72 -9.22 2.39 1.02
N GLN A 73 -10.53 2.44 1.00
CA GLN A 73 -11.32 2.57 -0.21
C GLN A 73 -11.57 4.06 -0.47
N CYS A 74 -10.97 4.58 -1.54
CA CYS A 74 -11.10 5.99 -1.93
C CYS A 74 -12.16 6.20 -3.02
N PHE A 75 -12.38 5.20 -3.90
CA PHE A 75 -13.36 5.28 -4.96
C PHE A 75 -14.75 4.86 -4.47
N GLY A 76 -15.75 5.68 -4.77
CA GLY A 76 -17.11 5.54 -4.27
C GLY A 76 -17.26 6.19 -2.90
N ASN A 77 -17.69 5.43 -1.90
CA ASN A 77 -17.69 5.90 -0.51
C ASN A 77 -16.29 5.76 0.08
N PHE A 78 -15.82 6.82 0.74
CA PHE A 78 -14.59 6.72 1.49
C PHE A 78 -14.80 5.83 2.72
N ASP A 79 -14.21 4.64 2.71
CA ASP A 79 -14.28 3.69 3.82
C ASP A 79 -12.90 3.12 4.15
N VAL A 80 -12.72 2.78 5.43
CA VAL A 80 -11.45 2.28 5.97
C VAL A 80 -11.69 0.95 6.64
N PHE A 81 -10.89 -0.04 6.29
CA PHE A 81 -10.97 -1.39 6.81
C PHE A 81 -9.65 -1.80 7.47
N THR A 82 -9.71 -2.62 8.47
CA THR A 82 -8.53 -3.31 9.00
C THR A 82 -7.97 -4.31 7.98
N ALA A 83 -6.76 -4.81 8.19
CA ALA A 83 -6.19 -5.89 7.38
C ALA A 83 -7.08 -7.15 7.32
N HIS A 84 -7.94 -7.34 8.32
CA HIS A 84 -8.89 -8.47 8.40
C HIS A 84 -10.26 -8.17 7.78
N GLY A 85 -10.44 -6.98 7.16
CA GLY A 85 -11.68 -6.60 6.50
C GLY A 85 -12.75 -6.00 7.42
N GLU A 86 -12.43 -5.73 8.68
CA GLU A 86 -13.36 -5.07 9.61
C GLU A 86 -13.42 -3.58 9.33
N LEU A 87 -14.63 -3.01 9.27
CA LEU A 87 -14.85 -1.58 9.02
C LEU A 87 -14.42 -0.74 10.22
N VAL A 88 -13.52 0.23 9.98
CA VAL A 88 -13.08 1.17 11.00
C VAL A 88 -14.13 2.24 11.25
N HIS A 89 -14.65 2.28 12.48
CA HIS A 89 -15.63 3.28 12.89
C HIS A 89 -14.97 4.54 13.44
N PHE A 90 -15.30 5.68 12.84
CA PHE A 90 -14.90 6.99 13.32
C PHE A 90 -15.98 7.60 14.21
N GLU A 91 -15.66 7.91 15.46
CA GLU A 91 -16.61 8.52 16.41
C GLU A 91 -17.17 9.86 15.90
N ARG A 92 -16.42 10.57 15.04
CA ARG A 92 -16.80 11.87 14.48
C ARG A 92 -16.63 11.90 12.97
N ALA A 93 -17.62 12.40 12.24
CA ALA A 93 -17.55 12.56 10.80
C ALA A 93 -16.34 13.42 10.37
N LYS A 94 -16.04 14.50 11.11
CA LYS A 94 -14.86 15.34 10.85
C LYS A 94 -13.51 14.62 11.08
N ALA A 95 -13.45 13.57 11.91
CA ALA A 95 -12.25 12.75 12.04
C ALA A 95 -12.05 11.85 10.80
N LYS A 96 -13.14 11.31 10.25
CA LYS A 96 -13.11 10.55 8.98
C LYS A 96 -12.70 11.45 7.81
N GLU A 97 -13.24 12.66 7.73
CA GLU A 97 -12.90 13.67 6.72
C GLU A 97 -11.42 14.09 6.81
N LEU A 98 -10.91 14.34 8.02
CA LEU A 98 -9.49 14.60 8.24
C LEU A 98 -8.62 13.46 7.77
N PHE A 99 -9.00 12.22 8.07
CA PHE A 99 -8.24 11.05 7.64
C PHE A 99 -8.24 10.92 6.11
N ALA A 100 -9.38 11.11 5.45
CA ALA A 100 -9.49 11.11 3.99
C ALA A 100 -8.59 12.18 3.35
N TYR A 101 -8.57 13.39 3.93
CA TYR A 101 -7.68 14.44 3.46
C TYR A 101 -6.21 14.07 3.62
N LEU A 102 -5.79 13.50 4.76
CA LEU A 102 -4.42 13.06 4.96
C LEU A 102 -4.01 11.93 4.01
N VAL A 103 -4.92 10.99 3.71
CA VAL A 103 -4.72 9.95 2.69
C VAL A 103 -4.44 10.59 1.33
N SER A 104 -5.22 11.60 0.92
CA SER A 104 -5.03 12.30 -0.36
C SER A 104 -3.65 12.98 -0.47
N LYS A 105 -3.00 13.30 0.65
CA LYS A 105 -1.63 13.88 0.70
C LYS A 105 -0.52 12.86 0.53
N ARG A 106 -0.84 11.56 0.48
CA ARG A 106 0.11 10.47 0.19
C ARG A 106 1.41 10.55 1.03
N GLY A 107 1.27 10.76 2.34
CA GLY A 107 2.39 10.86 3.27
C GLY A 107 2.99 12.27 3.40
N GLY A 108 2.50 13.24 2.63
CA GLY A 108 2.89 14.65 2.80
C GLY A 108 2.47 15.19 4.17
N SER A 109 3.39 15.87 4.86
CA SER A 109 3.13 16.50 6.16
C SER A 109 2.21 17.71 6.00
N CYS A 110 1.22 17.82 6.87
CA CYS A 110 0.23 18.89 6.88
C CYS A 110 0.28 19.66 8.19
N ASN A 111 0.41 20.98 8.11
CA ASN A 111 0.36 21.83 9.28
C ASN A 111 -1.05 21.85 9.88
N ILE A 112 -1.16 21.74 11.22
CA ILE A 112 -2.45 21.68 11.93
C ILE A 112 -3.30 22.92 11.67
N ARG A 113 -2.70 24.10 11.55
CA ARG A 113 -3.41 25.34 11.23
C ARG A 113 -4.01 25.32 9.83
N SER A 114 -3.25 24.82 8.85
CA SER A 114 -3.73 24.67 7.47
C SER A 114 -4.87 23.65 7.39
N LEU A 115 -4.75 22.54 8.12
CA LEU A 115 -5.84 21.53 8.23
C LEU A 115 -7.10 22.12 8.83
N ALA A 116 -6.97 22.98 9.85
CA ALA A 116 -8.12 23.66 10.46
C ALA A 116 -8.82 24.57 9.43
N GLY A 117 -8.08 25.33 8.63
CA GLY A 117 -8.66 26.16 7.56
C GLY A 117 -9.39 25.37 6.49
N ILE A 118 -8.92 24.16 6.16
CA ILE A 118 -9.56 23.29 5.16
C ILE A 118 -10.81 22.61 5.70
N LEU A 119 -10.75 22.11 6.94
CA LEU A 119 -11.88 21.40 7.54
C LEU A 119 -13.02 22.31 8.02
N PHE A 120 -12.74 23.60 8.20
CA PHE A 120 -13.65 24.59 8.75
C PHE A 120 -13.61 25.88 7.93
N GLU A 121 -13.84 25.80 6.61
CA GLU A 121 -13.75 26.91 5.66
C GLU A 121 -14.57 28.14 6.07
N ASP A 122 -15.72 27.94 6.72
CA ASP A 122 -16.65 29.01 7.12
C ASP A 122 -16.33 29.65 8.49
N MET A 123 -15.25 29.21 9.16
CA MET A 123 -14.93 29.69 10.51
C MET A 123 -13.60 30.44 10.53
N PRO A 124 -13.52 31.65 11.09
CA PRO A 124 -12.27 32.34 11.28
C PRO A 124 -11.39 31.56 12.25
N TYR A 125 -10.07 31.52 11.95
CA TYR A 125 -9.11 30.83 12.80
C TYR A 125 -8.95 31.55 14.13
N ASP A 126 -9.53 30.98 15.18
CA ASP A 126 -9.43 31.46 16.55
C ASP A 126 -8.99 30.34 17.51
N ILE A 127 -8.94 30.67 18.80
CA ILE A 127 -8.58 29.71 19.87
C ILE A 127 -9.57 28.54 19.93
N LYS A 128 -10.85 28.79 19.63
CA LYS A 128 -11.90 27.76 19.65
C LYS A 128 -11.69 26.76 18.52
N GLN A 129 -11.39 27.24 17.30
CA GLN A 129 -11.09 26.40 16.15
C GLN A 129 -9.84 25.54 16.40
N SER A 130 -8.78 26.12 16.99
CA SER A 130 -7.57 25.38 17.39
C SER A 130 -7.87 24.27 18.40
N THR A 131 -8.71 24.56 19.41
CA THR A 131 -9.14 23.58 20.41
C THR A 131 -9.97 22.47 19.78
N TYR A 132 -10.88 22.85 18.88
CA TYR A 132 -11.72 21.89 18.17
C TYR A 132 -10.90 20.99 17.24
N MET A 133 -9.92 21.53 16.54
CA MET A 133 -9.00 20.72 15.72
C MET A 133 -8.23 19.69 16.55
N ARG A 134 -7.76 20.05 17.74
CA ARG A 134 -7.13 19.09 18.67
C ARG A 134 -8.10 17.99 19.10
N THR A 135 -9.36 18.32 19.30
CA THR A 135 -10.41 17.34 19.62
C THR A 135 -10.63 16.36 18.46
N ILE A 136 -10.66 16.85 17.21
CA ILE A 136 -10.79 16.00 16.01
C ILE A 136 -9.57 15.07 15.86
N LEU A 137 -8.35 15.59 16.04
CA LEU A 137 -7.13 14.79 16.01
C LEU A 137 -7.08 13.72 17.13
N SER A 138 -7.57 14.06 18.31
CA SER A 138 -7.69 13.12 19.42
C SER A 138 -8.72 12.02 19.11
N SER A 139 -9.87 12.39 18.55
CA SER A 139 -10.90 11.44 18.11
C SER A 139 -10.38 10.51 17.01
N LEU A 140 -9.68 11.06 16.00
CA LEU A 140 -9.05 10.26 14.94
C LEU A 140 -8.05 9.24 15.54
N THR A 141 -7.17 9.71 16.43
CA THR A 141 -6.21 8.81 17.09
C THR A 141 -6.89 7.71 17.89
N LYS A 142 -7.97 8.06 18.62
CA LYS A 142 -8.73 7.08 19.40
C LYS A 142 -9.39 6.03 18.50
N SER A 143 -10.01 6.47 17.39
CA SER A 143 -10.59 5.54 16.41
C SER A 143 -9.55 4.59 15.83
N LEU A 144 -8.38 5.09 15.41
CA LEU A 144 -7.31 4.24 14.88
C LEU A 144 -6.73 3.29 15.95
N ARG A 145 -6.57 3.76 17.19
CA ARG A 145 -6.07 2.95 18.32
C ARG A 145 -6.98 1.79 18.64
N ALA A 146 -8.29 1.96 18.53
CA ALA A 146 -9.26 0.88 18.79
C ALA A 146 -9.03 -0.34 17.90
N PHE A 147 -8.40 -0.16 16.74
CA PHE A 147 -8.06 -1.21 15.78
C PHE A 147 -6.54 -1.48 15.67
N GLY A 148 -5.74 -1.00 16.64
CA GLY A 148 -4.29 -1.20 16.62
C GLY A 148 -3.53 -0.45 15.53
N ALA A 149 -4.19 0.51 14.88
CA ALA A 149 -3.68 1.24 13.70
C ALA A 149 -3.14 2.65 14.02
N GLU A 150 -2.85 2.96 15.28
CA GLU A 150 -2.39 4.30 15.66
C GLU A 150 -1.05 4.70 15.01
N ALA A 151 -0.21 3.72 14.67
CA ALA A 151 1.08 3.94 14.00
C ALA A 151 0.94 4.54 12.60
N VAL A 152 -0.24 4.40 11.97
CA VAL A 152 -0.55 5.02 10.67
C VAL A 152 -0.47 6.55 10.75
N LEU A 153 -0.70 7.14 11.92
CA LEU A 153 -0.74 8.58 12.11
C LEU A 153 0.57 9.10 12.72
N LYS A 154 1.42 9.71 11.89
CA LYS A 154 2.65 10.39 12.32
C LYS A 154 2.34 11.80 12.78
N LYS A 155 2.68 12.15 14.02
CA LYS A 155 2.44 13.46 14.61
C LYS A 155 3.74 14.09 15.08
N ASN A 156 3.97 15.32 14.66
CA ASN A 156 4.98 16.23 15.21
C ASN A 156 4.28 17.41 15.91
N TYR A 157 5.05 18.32 16.48
CA TYR A 157 4.55 19.44 17.29
C TYR A 157 3.39 20.22 16.63
N ASN A 158 3.51 20.56 15.32
CA ASN A 158 2.49 21.30 14.56
C ASN A 158 2.09 20.65 13.25
N GLU A 159 2.49 19.40 13.01
CA GLU A 159 2.28 18.72 11.75
C GLU A 159 1.72 17.32 11.97
N VAL A 160 0.93 16.90 11.01
CA VAL A 160 0.37 15.55 10.94
C VAL A 160 0.57 14.99 9.55
N ALA A 161 0.98 13.75 9.48
CA ALA A 161 1.10 12.97 8.25
C ALA A 161 0.59 11.55 8.47
N ILE A 162 0.42 10.80 7.40
CA ILE A 162 0.18 9.36 7.47
C ILE A 162 1.41 8.59 6.99
N ASP A 163 1.60 7.41 7.54
CA ASP A 163 2.55 6.44 7.04
C ASP A 163 1.93 5.64 5.90
N THR A 164 2.32 5.94 4.67
CA THR A 164 1.80 5.26 3.48
C THR A 164 2.21 3.80 3.38
N GLN A 165 3.27 3.39 4.06
CA GLN A 165 3.70 1.98 4.09
C GLN A 165 2.75 1.09 4.88
N LEU A 166 1.96 1.70 5.79
CA LEU A 166 0.97 1.01 6.60
C LEU A 166 -0.44 1.07 6.01
N LEU A 167 -0.60 1.65 4.80
CA LEU A 167 -1.87 1.78 4.10
C LEU A 167 -1.83 1.06 2.75
N ASP A 168 -2.90 0.32 2.47
CA ASP A 168 -3.26 -0.15 1.14
C ASP A 168 -4.44 0.67 0.63
N CYS A 169 -4.27 1.41 -0.48
CA CYS A 169 -5.28 2.28 -1.06
C CYS A 169 -5.55 1.88 -2.52
N ASP A 170 -6.83 1.83 -2.89
CA ASP A 170 -7.28 1.68 -4.28
C ASP A 170 -6.99 2.90 -5.17
#